data_cc9da4eb00b90e7ec28a296550ff7abd
#
_entry.id   cc9da4eb00b90e7ec28a296550ff7abd
#
_cell.length_a   1.000
_cell.length_b   1.000
_cell.length_c   1.000
_cell.angle_alpha   90.00
_cell.angle_beta   90.00
_cell.angle_gamma   90.00
#
_symmetry.space_group_name_H-M   'P 1'
#
loop_
_entity.id
_entity.type
_entity.pdbx_description
1 polymer ?
#
loop_
_entity_poly.entity_id
_entity_poly.type
_entity_poly.pdbx_seq_one_letter_code
_entity_poly.pdbx_strand_id
1 'polypeptide(L)'
;VLVLVNEPTFPGCVMEVKPIGVFHMADDKGPDEKVICVPVSDPIWNKLNDLSDVNPHLIKEIEHFFQVYKDLENKKVDVEGWGDVNEAKEILTKCTNRFNEIENKPEGLFSIK
;
A
#
# COMPACT_ATOMS: atom_id res chain seq x y z
N VAL A 1 0.30 -2.29 -2.59
CA VAL A 1 1.23 -1.79 -1.59
C VAL A 1 1.92 -0.54 -2.12
N LEU A 2 2.03 0.48 -1.28
CA LEU A 2 2.79 1.70 -1.56
C LEU A 2 4.02 1.72 -0.65
N VAL A 3 5.20 1.90 -1.23
CA VAL A 3 6.44 1.93 -0.46
C VAL A 3 7.00 3.35 -0.48
N LEU A 4 7.17 3.94 0.71
CA LEU A 4 7.74 5.28 0.86
C LEU A 4 9.26 5.22 0.70
N VAL A 5 9.77 5.87 -0.33
CA VAL A 5 11.19 5.93 -0.66
C VAL A 5 11.55 7.31 -1.19
N ASN A 6 12.81 7.70 -1.12
CA ASN A 6 13.27 8.98 -1.65
C ASN A 6 13.47 8.96 -3.18
N GLU A 7 13.79 7.78 -3.72
CA GLU A 7 14.08 7.61 -5.14
C GLU A 7 13.17 6.53 -5.72
N PRO A 8 12.68 6.69 -6.95
CA PRO A 8 11.89 5.66 -7.59
C PRO A 8 12.70 4.38 -7.82
N THR A 9 12.02 3.25 -7.76
CA THR A 9 12.60 1.95 -8.07
C THR A 9 12.29 1.57 -9.52
N PHE A 10 12.49 0.31 -9.88
CA PHE A 10 12.31 -0.19 -11.24
C PHE A 10 11.42 -1.44 -11.22
N PRO A 11 10.73 -1.74 -12.32
CA PRO A 11 9.94 -2.97 -12.43
C PRO A 11 10.80 -4.21 -12.20
N GLY A 12 10.34 -5.11 -11.30
CA GLY A 12 11.09 -6.30 -10.91
C GLY A 12 11.95 -6.13 -9.66
N CYS A 13 12.02 -4.92 -9.11
CA CYS A 13 12.72 -4.69 -7.84
C CYS A 13 12.02 -5.41 -6.70
N VAL A 14 12.78 -6.18 -5.91
CA VAL A 14 12.28 -6.85 -4.71
C VAL A 14 12.87 -6.14 -3.49
N MET A 15 12.00 -5.75 -2.57
CA MET A 15 12.39 -4.99 -1.39
C MET A 15 11.69 -5.54 -0.15
N GLU A 16 12.44 -5.73 0.92
CA GLU A 16 11.87 -6.07 2.21
C GLU A 16 11.30 -4.81 2.87
N VAL A 17 10.01 -4.83 3.17
CA VAL A 17 9.29 -3.69 3.73
C VAL A 17 8.49 -4.10 4.96
N LYS A 18 8.14 -3.12 5.80
CA LYS A 18 7.20 -3.31 6.90
C LYS A 18 5.99 -2.39 6.71
N PRO A 19 4.78 -2.85 7.04
CA PRO A 19 3.58 -2.01 6.97
C PRO A 19 3.56 -1.00 8.11
N ILE A 20 3.02 0.20 7.83
CA ILE A 20 2.83 1.25 8.84
C ILE A 20 1.41 1.81 8.86
N GLY A 21 0.63 1.55 7.84
CA GLY A 21 -0.75 2.03 7.77
C GLY A 21 -1.44 1.59 6.48
N VAL A 22 -2.65 2.05 6.30
CA VAL A 22 -3.45 1.73 5.11
C VAL A 22 -4.29 2.92 4.68
N PHE A 23 -4.40 3.11 3.37
CA PHE A 23 -5.28 4.08 2.73
C PHE A 23 -6.47 3.34 2.13
N HIS A 24 -7.67 3.74 2.55
CA HIS A 24 -8.92 3.15 2.07
C HIS A 24 -9.50 4.00 0.94
N MET A 25 -9.69 3.39 -0.20
CA MET A 25 -10.35 3.99 -1.33
C MET A 25 -11.18 2.96 -2.08
N ALA A 26 -12.07 3.44 -2.94
CA ALA A 26 -12.83 2.61 -3.85
C ALA A 26 -12.87 3.28 -5.22
N ASP A 27 -12.85 2.49 -6.26
CA ASP A 27 -12.98 2.95 -7.64
C ASP A 27 -14.13 2.21 -8.34
N ASP A 28 -14.21 2.32 -9.66
CA ASP A 28 -15.23 1.67 -10.48
C ASP A 28 -15.21 0.12 -10.38
N LYS A 29 -14.09 -0.45 -9.90
CA LYS A 29 -13.92 -1.90 -9.72
C LYS A 29 -14.19 -2.36 -8.28
N GLY A 30 -14.44 -1.43 -7.36
CA GLY A 30 -14.73 -1.70 -5.96
C GLY A 30 -13.65 -1.24 -5.00
N PRO A 31 -13.65 -1.75 -3.75
CA PRO A 31 -12.67 -1.38 -2.74
C PRO A 31 -11.24 -1.67 -3.19
N ASP A 32 -10.35 -0.72 -2.93
CA ASP A 32 -8.93 -0.81 -3.26
C ASP A 32 -8.13 -0.27 -2.06
N GLU A 33 -7.78 -1.15 -1.14
CA GLU A 33 -7.03 -0.80 0.05
C GLU A 33 -5.54 -0.78 -0.28
N LYS A 34 -4.90 0.35 -0.01
CA LYS A 34 -3.47 0.53 -0.28
C LYS A 34 -2.67 0.49 1.02
N VAL A 35 -1.97 -0.61 1.26
CA VAL A 35 -1.11 -0.73 2.43
C VAL A 35 0.12 0.14 2.23
N ILE A 36 0.42 0.99 3.22
CA ILE A 36 1.58 1.87 3.22
C ILE A 36 2.72 1.18 3.97
N CYS A 37 3.87 1.09 3.32
CA CYS A 37 5.04 0.41 3.85
C CYS A 37 6.27 1.30 3.79
N VAL A 38 7.27 0.96 4.59
CA VAL A 38 8.61 1.56 4.54
C VAL A 38 9.65 0.46 4.42
N PRO A 39 10.80 0.73 3.74
CA PRO A 39 11.89 -0.23 3.64
C PRO A 39 12.52 -0.49 5.02
N VAL A 40 12.72 -1.75 5.37
CA VAL A 40 13.30 -2.09 6.69
C VAL A 40 14.78 -1.72 6.80
N SER A 41 15.48 -1.65 5.67
CA SER A 41 16.92 -1.35 5.64
C SER A 41 17.26 0.11 5.37
N ASP A 42 16.26 0.97 5.14
CA ASP A 42 16.49 2.39 4.86
C ASP A 42 16.45 3.19 6.17
N PRO A 43 17.58 3.76 6.63
CA PRO A 43 17.62 4.47 7.92
C PRO A 43 16.82 5.77 7.93
N ILE A 44 16.45 6.32 6.78
CA ILE A 44 15.59 7.51 6.69
C ILE A 44 14.15 7.14 7.01
N TRP A 45 13.68 6.00 6.48
CA TRP A 45 12.28 5.61 6.56
C TRP A 45 11.98 4.55 7.62
N ASN A 46 12.94 3.71 8.01
CA ASN A 46 12.69 2.56 8.89
C ASN A 46 12.33 2.92 10.34
N LYS A 47 12.44 4.19 10.72
CA LYS A 47 12.03 4.70 12.03
C LYS A 47 10.52 4.88 12.14
N LEU A 48 9.81 4.93 11.02
CA LEU A 48 8.37 5.05 11.01
C LEU A 48 7.75 3.67 11.29
N ASN A 49 6.91 3.60 12.31
CA ASN A 49 6.29 2.36 12.76
C ASN A 49 4.76 2.39 12.66
N ASP A 50 4.19 3.57 12.52
CA ASP A 50 2.75 3.77 12.41
C ASP A 50 2.47 4.96 11.50
N LEU A 51 1.24 5.05 11.02
CA LEU A 51 0.81 6.17 10.18
C LEU A 51 0.99 7.52 10.88
N SER A 52 0.81 7.55 12.20
CA SER A 52 1.01 8.75 13.02
C SER A 52 2.43 9.30 13.00
N ASP A 53 3.41 8.48 12.61
CA ASP A 53 4.81 8.89 12.48
C ASP A 53 5.09 9.60 11.16
N VAL A 54 4.18 9.51 10.19
CA VAL A 54 4.35 10.10 8.86
C VAL A 54 4.02 11.58 8.90
N ASN A 55 4.80 12.39 8.17
CA ASN A 55 4.50 13.81 8.02
C ASN A 55 3.07 14.00 7.52
N PRO A 56 2.23 14.78 8.24
CA PRO A 56 0.82 14.97 7.84
C PRO A 56 0.64 15.54 6.44
N HIS A 57 1.57 16.35 5.96
CA HIS A 57 1.49 16.89 4.62
C HIS A 57 1.71 15.81 3.55
N LEU A 58 2.61 14.86 3.80
CA LEU A 58 2.81 13.72 2.90
C LEU A 58 1.54 12.87 2.79
N ILE A 59 0.83 12.65 3.90
CA ILE A 59 -0.46 11.97 3.90
C ILE A 59 -1.46 12.69 3.00
N LYS A 60 -1.54 14.02 3.10
CA LYS A 60 -2.40 14.84 2.24
C LYS A 60 -2.02 14.74 0.76
N GLU A 61 -0.73 14.71 0.45
CA GLU A 61 -0.26 14.56 -0.93
C GLU A 61 -0.66 13.21 -1.53
N ILE A 62 -0.51 12.13 -0.77
CA ILE A 62 -0.90 10.79 -1.18
C ILE A 62 -2.42 10.74 -1.43
N GLU A 63 -3.19 11.25 -0.51
CA GLU A 63 -4.65 11.30 -0.62
C GLU A 63 -5.07 12.09 -1.86
N HIS A 64 -4.52 13.27 -2.06
CA HIS A 64 -4.82 14.10 -3.21
C HIS A 64 -4.48 13.40 -4.53
N PHE A 65 -3.32 12.76 -4.60
CA PHE A 65 -2.93 12.01 -5.80
C PHE A 65 -4.00 10.99 -6.18
N PHE A 66 -4.48 10.20 -5.23
CA PHE A 66 -5.49 9.18 -5.53
C PHE A 66 -6.88 9.75 -5.78
N GLN A 67 -7.18 10.93 -5.28
CA GLN A 67 -8.43 11.61 -5.61
C GLN A 67 -8.51 12.01 -7.08
N VAL A 68 -7.39 12.34 -7.70
CA VAL A 68 -7.36 12.97 -9.03
C VAL A 68 -6.73 12.11 -10.13
N TYR A 69 -6.03 11.03 -9.81
CA TYR A 69 -5.24 10.30 -10.80
C TYR A 69 -6.08 9.64 -11.92
N LYS A 70 -7.37 9.41 -11.71
CA LYS A 70 -8.28 8.87 -12.72
C LYS A 70 -9.20 9.92 -13.37
N ASP A 71 -9.02 11.19 -13.06
CA ASP A 71 -9.88 12.26 -13.59
C ASP A 71 -9.85 12.32 -15.13
N LEU A 72 -8.70 12.14 -15.74
CA LEU A 72 -8.56 12.15 -17.20
C LEU A 72 -9.20 10.93 -17.87
N GLU A 73 -9.50 9.90 -17.12
CA GLU A 73 -10.23 8.70 -17.59
C GLU A 73 -11.74 8.82 -17.30
N ASN A 74 -12.19 9.94 -16.77
CA ASN A 74 -13.59 10.19 -16.34
C ASN A 74 -14.10 9.14 -15.35
N LYS A 75 -13.23 8.61 -14.51
CA LYS A 75 -13.55 7.64 -13.45
C LYS A 75 -13.54 8.32 -12.10
N LYS A 76 -14.51 7.97 -11.28
CA LYS A 76 -14.60 8.49 -9.91
C LYS A 76 -13.81 7.60 -8.95
N VAL A 77 -13.21 8.23 -7.98
CA VAL A 77 -12.53 7.57 -6.86
C VAL A 77 -13.15 8.10 -5.57
N ASP A 78 -13.60 7.20 -4.72
CA ASP A 78 -14.09 7.53 -3.39
C ASP A 78 -12.97 7.31 -2.39
N VAL A 79 -12.59 8.37 -1.68
CA VAL A 79 -11.62 8.30 -0.59
C VAL A 79 -12.36 8.03 0.71
N GLU A 80 -12.01 6.96 1.38
CA GLU A 80 -12.71 6.49 2.59
C GLU A 80 -11.93 6.73 3.88
N GLY A 81 -10.68 7.17 3.77
CA GLY A 81 -9.86 7.53 4.92
C GLY A 81 -8.63 6.64 5.11
N TRP A 82 -8.10 6.66 6.33
CA TRP A 82 -6.84 6.03 6.68
C TRP A 82 -7.01 5.11 7.89
N GLY A 83 -6.19 4.09 7.95
CA GLY A 83 -6.09 3.20 9.10
C GLY A 83 -4.66 3.07 9.60
N ASP A 84 -4.51 2.62 10.83
CA ASP A 84 -3.22 2.48 11.49
C ASP A 84 -2.47 1.19 11.10
N VAL A 85 -1.31 0.97 11.72
CA VAL A 85 -0.48 -0.20 11.46
C VAL A 85 -1.21 -1.51 11.80
N ASN A 86 -2.03 -1.53 12.84
CA ASN A 86 -2.76 -2.74 13.22
C ASN A 86 -3.78 -3.14 12.17
N GLU A 87 -4.50 -2.18 11.64
CA GLU A 87 -5.45 -2.40 10.54
C GLU A 87 -4.74 -2.89 9.28
N ALA A 88 -3.59 -2.30 8.95
CA ALA A 88 -2.76 -2.75 7.83
C ALA A 88 -2.34 -4.22 7.97
N LYS A 89 -1.91 -4.63 9.17
CA LYS A 89 -1.53 -6.02 9.44
C LYS A 89 -2.70 -6.98 9.31
N GLU A 90 -3.89 -6.60 9.75
CA GLU A 90 -5.10 -7.42 9.57
C GLU A 90 -5.43 -7.63 8.10
N ILE A 91 -5.33 -6.58 7.28
CA ILE A 91 -5.56 -6.66 5.85
C ILE A 91 -4.56 -7.60 5.18
N LEU A 92 -3.28 -7.48 5.52
CA LEU A 92 -2.24 -8.36 4.99
C LEU A 92 -2.49 -9.82 5.35
N THR A 93 -2.92 -10.10 6.58
CA THR A 93 -3.28 -11.46 7.01
C THR A 93 -4.43 -12.01 6.18
N LYS A 94 -5.48 -11.23 5.99
CA LYS A 94 -6.62 -11.61 5.15
C LYS A 94 -6.21 -11.89 3.71
N CYS A 95 -5.36 -11.05 3.14
CA CYS A 95 -4.86 -11.23 1.78
C CYS A 95 -4.01 -12.48 1.64
N THR A 96 -3.16 -12.76 2.61
CA THR A 96 -2.34 -13.98 2.65
C THR A 96 -3.22 -15.22 2.73
N ASN A 97 -4.22 -15.22 3.60
CA ASN A 97 -5.14 -16.34 3.73
C ASN A 97 -5.92 -16.58 2.44
N ARG A 98 -6.41 -15.50 1.82
CA ARG A 98 -7.12 -15.59 0.53
C ARG A 98 -6.23 -16.20 -0.55
N PHE A 99 -4.98 -15.77 -0.64
CA PHE A 99 -4.02 -16.33 -1.60
C PHE A 99 -3.80 -17.82 -1.38
N ASN A 100 -3.67 -18.25 -0.13
CA ASN A 100 -3.45 -19.66 0.20
C ASN A 100 -4.65 -20.56 -0.15
N GLU A 101 -5.85 -19.99 -0.25
CA GLU A 101 -7.07 -20.70 -0.61
C GLU A 101 -7.29 -20.79 -2.13
N ILE A 102 -6.52 -20.08 -2.94
CA ILE A 102 -6.63 -20.11 -4.39
C ILE A 102 -6.07 -21.43 -4.95
N GLU A 103 -6.87 -22.16 -5.75
CA GLU A 103 -6.46 -23.43 -6.36
C GLU A 103 -5.39 -23.23 -7.44
N ASN A 104 -5.56 -22.22 -8.30
CA ASN A 104 -4.66 -21.92 -9.41
C ASN A 104 -3.84 -20.65 -9.09
N LYS A 105 -2.74 -20.83 -8.37
CA LYS A 105 -1.86 -19.72 -8.02
C LYS A 105 -1.03 -19.28 -9.23
N PRO A 106 -0.83 -17.95 -9.41
CA PRO A 106 0.10 -17.45 -10.42
C PRO A 106 1.51 -18.02 -10.22
N GLU A 107 2.19 -18.30 -11.32
CA GLU A 107 3.60 -18.72 -11.29
C GLU A 107 4.53 -17.50 -11.21
N GLY A 108 5.83 -17.75 -11.00
CA GLY A 108 6.87 -16.73 -11.05
C GLY A 108 7.12 -16.07 -9.71
N LEU A 109 6.81 -14.79 -9.57
CA LEU A 109 7.14 -13.99 -8.37
C LEU A 109 6.67 -14.61 -7.05
N PHE A 110 5.57 -15.35 -7.08
CA PHE A 110 4.99 -15.95 -5.88
C PHE A 110 5.62 -17.27 -5.48
N SER A 111 6.55 -17.80 -6.27
CA SER A 111 7.33 -19.00 -5.95
C SER A 111 8.62 -18.68 -5.20
N ILE A 112 8.94 -17.42 -4.99
CA ILE A 112 10.10 -16.97 -4.22
C ILE A 112 9.85 -17.28 -2.74
N LYS A 113 10.77 -18.01 -2.15
CA LYS A 113 10.70 -18.41 -0.74
C LYS A 113 11.75 -17.70 0.09
#